data_34d315dd02972cb1ac5e96e5777b976f
#
_entry.id   34d315dd02972cb1ac5e96e5777b976f
#
_cell.length_a   1.000
_cell.length_b   1.000
_cell.length_c   1.000
_cell.angle_alpha   90.00
_cell.angle_beta   90.00
_cell.angle_gamma   90.00
#
_symmetry.space_group_name_H-M   'P 1'
#
loop_
_entity.id
_entity.type
_entity.pdbx_description
1 polymer ?
#
loop_
_entity_poly.entity_id
_entity_poly.type
_entity_poly.pdbx_seq_one_letter_code
_entity_poly.pdbx_strand_id
1 'polypeptide(L)'
;MLENGRCALLVEDEALVAMVAADALDEMGYQVIEAASATLALQLAEINKDRINVALIDLGLPDLPGEQLVGELRSLYPRLPIIVASGKGAGAIDPSVQSLHDIVILPKPYNFDDLQSALARLQRNLLSG
;
A
#
# COMPACT_ATOMS: atom_id res chain seq x y z
N MET A 1 -13.59 20.28 -4.88
CA MET A 1 -13.60 19.89 -4.74
C MET A 1 -13.33 19.23 -4.59
N LEU A 2 -12.80 19.23 -4.52
CA LEU A 2 -12.60 18.65 -4.23
C LEU A 2 -12.41 17.70 -4.15
N GLU A 3 -12.27 17.53 -4.38
CA GLU A 3 -12.06 16.70 -4.38
C GLU A 3 -11.75 15.86 -3.81
N ASN A 4 -12.35 15.96 -3.55
CA ASN A 4 -12.10 14.95 -2.97
C ASN A 4 -11.10 14.13 -2.94
N GLY A 5 -10.72 14.02 -2.36
CA GLY A 5 -9.35 13.71 -2.46
C GLY A 5 -9.04 12.26 -2.32
N ARG A 6 -8.03 11.84 -3.05
CA ARG A 6 -7.50 10.49 -2.91
C ARG A 6 -6.69 10.42 -1.64
N CYS A 7 -6.75 9.28 -0.95
CA CYS A 7 -6.03 9.05 0.30
C CYS A 7 -5.29 7.71 0.25
N ALA A 8 -4.01 7.72 0.59
CA ALA A 8 -3.18 6.53 0.60
C ALA A 8 -2.71 6.23 2.01
N LEU A 9 -2.78 4.96 2.40
CA LEU A 9 -2.16 4.48 3.64
C LEU A 9 -0.77 3.97 3.30
N LEU A 10 0.25 4.61 3.84
CA LEU A 10 1.66 4.24 3.60
C LEU A 10 2.21 3.58 4.85
N VAL A 11 2.57 2.31 4.73
CA VAL A 11 3.12 1.53 5.85
C VAL A 11 4.57 1.20 5.58
N GLU A 12 5.46 1.93 6.23
CA GLU A 12 6.90 1.83 6.01
C GLU A 12 7.63 2.26 7.27
N ASP A 13 8.52 1.42 7.78
CA ASP A 13 9.25 1.73 9.02
C ASP A 13 10.56 2.49 8.78
N GLU A 14 11.12 2.45 7.58
CA GLU A 14 12.33 3.20 7.26
C GLU A 14 11.97 4.64 6.88
N ALA A 15 12.41 5.59 7.72
CA ALA A 15 12.01 6.99 7.57
C ALA A 15 12.33 7.58 6.19
N LEU A 16 13.52 7.28 5.65
CA LEU A 16 13.90 7.83 4.34
C LEU A 16 13.07 7.25 3.21
N VAL A 17 12.78 5.96 3.26
CA VAL A 17 11.94 5.32 2.24
C VAL A 17 10.51 5.87 2.34
N ALA A 18 10.01 6.03 3.55
CA ALA A 18 8.67 6.60 3.77
C ALA A 18 8.57 8.02 3.22
N MET A 19 9.62 8.83 3.44
CA MET A 19 9.63 10.20 2.94
C MET A 19 9.55 10.25 1.42
N VAL A 20 10.35 9.42 0.75
CA VAL A 20 10.36 9.40 -0.73
C VAL A 20 9.01 8.93 -1.26
N ALA A 21 8.44 7.88 -0.66
CA ALA A 21 7.14 7.36 -1.07
C ALA A 21 6.03 8.38 -0.83
N ALA A 22 6.05 9.04 0.34
CA ALA A 22 5.04 10.04 0.66
C ALA A 22 5.09 11.22 -0.30
N ASP A 23 6.30 11.70 -0.63
CA ASP A 23 6.46 12.79 -1.59
C ASP A 23 5.92 12.39 -2.97
N ALA A 24 6.19 11.17 -3.41
CA ALA A 24 5.71 10.70 -4.70
C ALA A 24 4.18 10.62 -4.72
N LEU A 25 3.58 10.08 -3.67
CA LEU A 25 2.13 10.00 -3.56
C LEU A 25 1.49 11.39 -3.51
N ASP A 26 2.11 12.32 -2.79
CA ASP A 26 1.63 13.69 -2.70
C ASP A 26 1.63 14.35 -4.08
N GLU A 27 2.70 14.17 -4.86
CA GLU A 27 2.78 14.70 -6.22
C GLU A 27 1.70 14.13 -7.13
N MET A 28 1.24 12.90 -6.85
CA MET A 28 0.18 12.27 -7.63
C MET A 28 -1.23 12.65 -7.14
N GLY A 29 -1.32 13.52 -6.16
CA GLY A 29 -2.60 14.03 -5.66
C GLY A 29 -3.18 13.28 -4.49
N TYR A 30 -2.42 12.41 -3.85
CA TYR A 30 -2.89 11.68 -2.67
C TYR A 30 -2.60 12.43 -1.38
N GLN A 31 -3.56 12.40 -0.46
CA GLN A 31 -3.26 12.66 0.95
C GLN A 31 -2.62 11.39 1.50
N VAL A 32 -1.60 11.52 2.31
CA VAL A 32 -0.87 10.36 2.81
C VAL A 32 -1.05 10.21 4.30
N ILE A 33 -1.48 9.03 4.72
CA ILE A 33 -1.55 8.63 6.12
C ILE A 33 -0.40 7.66 6.34
N GLU A 34 0.56 8.03 7.17
CA GLU A 34 1.77 7.24 7.37
C GLU A 34 1.71 6.42 8.64
N ALA A 35 2.14 5.18 8.55
CA ALA A 35 2.27 4.29 9.69
C ALA A 35 3.64 3.61 9.64
N ALA A 36 4.38 3.67 10.73
CA ALA A 36 5.72 3.06 10.80
C ALA A 36 5.67 1.60 11.27
N SER A 37 4.49 1.08 11.56
CA SER A 37 4.33 -0.30 12.01
C SER A 37 2.98 -0.85 11.56
N ALA A 38 2.84 -2.16 11.58
CA ALA A 38 1.59 -2.82 11.22
C ALA A 38 0.49 -2.49 12.23
N THR A 39 0.82 -2.46 13.51
CA THR A 39 -0.16 -2.13 14.55
C THR A 39 -0.75 -0.75 14.33
N LEU A 40 0.10 0.24 14.10
CA LEU A 40 -0.36 1.61 13.83
C LEU A 40 -1.17 1.67 12.54
N ALA A 41 -0.76 0.92 11.52
CA ALA A 41 -1.47 0.87 10.25
C ALA A 41 -2.91 0.40 10.43
N LEU A 42 -3.11 -0.66 11.22
CA LEU A 42 -4.45 -1.18 11.48
C LEU A 42 -5.30 -0.16 12.24
N GLN A 43 -4.72 0.54 13.20
CA GLN A 43 -5.42 1.58 13.94
C GLN A 43 -5.84 2.73 13.03
N LEU A 44 -4.92 3.19 12.19
CA LEU A 44 -5.19 4.31 11.28
C LEU A 44 -6.18 3.91 10.18
N ALA A 45 -6.12 2.66 9.72
CA ALA A 45 -7.07 2.16 8.73
C ALA A 45 -8.49 2.16 9.29
N GLU A 46 -8.65 1.76 10.56
CA GLU A 46 -9.96 1.78 11.21
C GLU A 46 -10.52 3.19 11.31
N ILE A 47 -9.70 4.13 11.76
CA ILE A 47 -10.12 5.52 11.95
C ILE A 47 -10.50 6.16 10.60
N ASN A 48 -9.81 5.78 9.53
CA ASN A 48 -9.95 6.41 8.22
C ASN A 48 -10.57 5.49 7.17
N LYS A 49 -11.32 4.50 7.58
CA LYS A 49 -11.76 3.41 6.69
C LYS A 49 -12.51 3.87 5.43
N ASP A 50 -13.27 4.96 5.54
CA ASP A 50 -14.04 5.47 4.40
C ASP A 50 -13.24 6.43 3.53
N ARG A 51 -12.01 6.74 3.92
CA ARG A 51 -11.18 7.70 3.21
C ARG A 51 -10.07 7.07 2.40
N ILE A 52 -9.57 5.89 2.83
CA ILE A 52 -8.40 5.27 2.22
C ILE A 52 -8.76 4.62 0.90
N ASN A 53 -8.07 5.01 -0.17
CA ASN A 53 -8.29 4.51 -1.53
C ASN A 53 -7.28 3.45 -1.95
N VAL A 54 -6.11 3.43 -1.32
CA VAL A 54 -5.04 2.50 -1.64
C VAL A 54 -4.12 2.38 -0.45
N ALA A 55 -3.50 1.20 -0.29
CA ALA A 55 -2.47 1.00 0.71
C ALA A 55 -1.16 0.60 0.04
N LEU A 56 -0.06 1.19 0.48
CA LEU A 56 1.29 0.82 0.07
C LEU A 56 1.99 0.26 1.29
N ILE A 57 2.30 -1.03 1.27
CA ILE A 57 2.76 -1.77 2.44
C ILE A 57 4.13 -2.38 2.20
N ASP A 58 5.10 -2.04 3.06
CA ASP A 58 6.39 -2.70 3.08
C ASP A 58 6.27 -4.02 3.84
N LEU A 59 6.80 -5.09 3.29
CA LEU A 59 6.75 -6.40 3.92
C LEU A 59 7.71 -6.57 5.10
N GLY A 60 8.74 -5.74 5.18
CA GLY A 60 9.76 -5.84 6.23
C GLY A 60 9.45 -5.07 7.51
N LEU A 61 8.21 -5.11 7.98
CA LEU A 61 7.81 -4.35 9.18
C LEU A 61 8.35 -4.98 10.47
N PRO A 62 8.56 -4.15 11.51
CA PRO A 62 9.22 -4.64 12.74
C PRO A 62 8.32 -5.45 13.67
N ASP A 63 7.02 -5.21 13.68
CA ASP A 63 6.10 -5.79 14.68
C ASP A 63 5.22 -6.92 14.16
N LEU A 64 5.08 -7.04 12.86
CA LEU A 64 4.18 -8.04 12.26
C LEU A 64 4.63 -8.28 10.82
N PRO A 65 4.67 -9.52 10.35
CA PRO A 65 4.98 -9.76 8.94
C PRO A 65 4.02 -8.98 8.04
N GLY A 66 4.58 -8.32 7.02
CA GLY A 66 3.76 -7.54 6.10
C GLY A 66 2.68 -8.37 5.43
N GLU A 67 2.98 -9.64 5.15
CA GLU A 67 2.00 -10.56 4.56
C GLU A 67 0.78 -10.73 5.47
N GLN A 68 1.01 -10.79 6.78
CA GLN A 68 -0.09 -10.90 7.73
C GLN A 68 -0.93 -9.62 7.76
N LEU A 69 -0.26 -8.47 7.71
CA LEU A 69 -0.96 -7.19 7.64
C LEU A 69 -1.83 -7.10 6.38
N VAL A 70 -1.29 -7.52 5.24
CA VAL A 70 -2.05 -7.53 3.98
C VAL A 70 -3.30 -8.40 4.13
N GLY A 71 -3.15 -9.59 4.72
CA GLY A 71 -4.27 -10.49 4.94
C GLY A 71 -5.35 -9.87 5.83
N GLU A 72 -4.93 -9.22 6.91
CA GLU A 72 -5.88 -8.58 7.84
C GLU A 72 -6.59 -7.40 7.18
N LEU A 73 -5.87 -6.57 6.43
CA LEU A 73 -6.48 -5.45 5.72
C LEU A 73 -7.46 -5.94 4.66
N ARG A 74 -7.10 -7.01 3.93
CA ARG A 74 -7.99 -7.58 2.93
C ARG A 74 -9.27 -8.14 3.57
N SER A 75 -9.14 -8.73 4.74
CA SER A 75 -10.28 -9.27 5.47
C SER A 75 -11.23 -8.16 5.94
N LEU A 76 -10.67 -7.05 6.42
CA LEU A 76 -11.46 -5.91 6.89
C LEU A 76 -11.99 -5.04 5.76
N TYR A 77 -11.22 -4.92 4.68
CA TYR A 77 -11.54 -4.06 3.55
C TYR A 77 -11.37 -4.85 2.25
N PRO A 78 -12.37 -5.67 1.89
CA PRO A 78 -12.21 -6.63 0.78
C PRO A 78 -11.88 -6.00 -0.58
N ARG A 79 -12.17 -4.72 -0.75
CA ARG A 79 -11.95 -4.04 -2.04
C ARG A 79 -10.81 -3.05 -2.04
N LEU A 80 -10.06 -2.97 -0.95
CA LEU A 80 -8.95 -2.02 -0.86
C LEU A 80 -7.81 -2.43 -1.80
N PRO A 81 -7.45 -1.60 -2.78
CA PRO A 81 -6.28 -1.89 -3.62
C PRO A 81 -5.00 -1.79 -2.79
N ILE A 82 -4.11 -2.75 -2.96
CA ILE A 82 -2.88 -2.82 -2.15
C ILE A 82 -1.67 -2.97 -3.05
N ILE A 83 -0.65 -2.16 -2.80
CA ILE A 83 0.68 -2.32 -3.38
C ILE A 83 1.58 -2.88 -2.29
N VAL A 84 2.25 -3.97 -2.59
CA VAL A 84 3.16 -4.64 -1.65
C VAL A 84 4.59 -4.38 -2.10
N ALA A 85 5.36 -3.67 -1.29
CA ALA A 85 6.76 -3.37 -1.60
C ALA A 85 7.67 -4.41 -0.93
N SER A 86 8.54 -5.01 -1.71
CA SER A 86 9.41 -6.08 -1.23
C SER A 86 10.82 -5.97 -1.80
N GLY A 87 11.80 -6.10 -0.94
CA GLY A 87 13.21 -6.14 -1.36
C GLY A 87 13.64 -7.51 -1.86
N LYS A 88 12.81 -8.53 -1.70
CA LYS A 88 13.19 -9.91 -2.04
C LYS A 88 12.60 -10.40 -3.37
N GLY A 89 11.85 -9.56 -4.06
CA GLY A 89 11.22 -9.93 -5.32
C GLY A 89 9.96 -10.75 -5.14
N ALA A 90 9.20 -10.89 -6.24
CA ALA A 90 7.88 -11.51 -6.21
C ALA A 90 7.92 -12.98 -5.79
N GLY A 91 8.96 -13.72 -6.19
CA GLY A 91 9.06 -15.15 -5.89
C GLY A 91 9.24 -15.47 -4.42
N ALA A 92 9.65 -14.51 -3.60
CA ALA A 92 9.87 -14.69 -2.17
C ALA A 92 8.67 -14.29 -1.33
N ILE A 93 7.60 -13.82 -1.96
CA ILE A 93 6.39 -13.39 -1.26
C ILE A 93 5.48 -14.61 -1.05
N ASP A 94 4.88 -14.68 0.12
CA ASP A 94 3.97 -15.76 0.47
C ASP A 94 2.91 -15.95 -0.61
N PRO A 95 2.72 -17.18 -1.14
CA PRO A 95 1.71 -17.41 -2.16
C PRO A 95 0.30 -16.99 -1.78
N SER A 96 -0.02 -17.01 -0.48
CA SER A 96 -1.35 -16.58 -0.02
C SER A 96 -1.61 -15.11 -0.34
N VAL A 97 -0.57 -14.27 -0.32
CA VAL A 97 -0.68 -12.87 -0.69
C VAL A 97 -0.81 -12.72 -2.19
N GLN A 98 -0.02 -13.47 -2.95
CA GLN A 98 -0.05 -13.37 -4.41
C GLN A 98 -1.39 -13.78 -5.01
N SER A 99 -2.15 -14.62 -4.31
CA SER A 99 -3.44 -15.08 -4.80
C SER A 99 -4.59 -14.13 -4.49
N LEU A 100 -4.34 -13.08 -3.71
CA LEU A 100 -5.38 -12.11 -3.37
C LEU A 100 -5.67 -11.18 -4.55
N HIS A 101 -6.91 -10.68 -4.61
CA HIS A 101 -7.31 -9.72 -5.64
C HIS A 101 -6.80 -8.32 -5.34
N ASP A 102 -6.60 -7.55 -6.39
CA ASP A 102 -6.26 -6.12 -6.29
C ASP A 102 -4.95 -5.87 -5.55
N ILE A 103 -3.98 -6.75 -5.80
CA ILE A 103 -2.63 -6.62 -5.23
C ILE A 103 -1.63 -6.47 -6.37
N VAL A 104 -0.74 -5.50 -6.23
CA VAL A 104 0.40 -5.31 -7.15
C VAL A 104 1.66 -5.37 -6.32
N ILE A 105 2.65 -6.13 -6.79
CA ILE A 105 3.93 -6.26 -6.12
C ILE A 105 4.91 -5.27 -6.74
N LEU A 106 5.56 -4.48 -5.89
CA LEU A 106 6.49 -3.44 -6.31
C LEU A 106 7.87 -3.74 -5.73
N PRO A 107 8.85 -4.14 -6.57
CA PRO A 107 10.19 -4.44 -6.06
C PRO A 107 10.89 -3.21 -5.52
N LYS A 108 11.61 -3.36 -4.43
CA LYS A 108 12.44 -2.30 -3.85
C LYS A 108 13.86 -2.42 -4.39
N PRO A 109 14.57 -1.33 -4.59
CA PRO A 109 14.10 0.05 -4.45
C PRO A 109 13.22 0.46 -5.64
N TYR A 110 12.22 1.29 -5.37
CA TYR A 110 11.35 1.80 -6.42
C TYR A 110 11.47 3.31 -6.52
N ASN A 111 11.15 3.85 -7.69
CA ASN A 111 11.14 5.29 -7.92
C ASN A 111 9.72 5.78 -8.18
N PHE A 112 9.59 7.07 -8.49
CA PHE A 112 8.30 7.69 -8.80
C PHE A 112 7.58 6.96 -9.93
N ASP A 113 8.30 6.67 -11.02
CA ASP A 113 7.69 6.02 -12.18
C ASP A 113 7.21 4.60 -11.87
N ASP A 114 7.98 3.87 -11.07
CA ASP A 114 7.60 2.52 -10.65
C ASP A 114 6.29 2.56 -9.84
N LEU A 115 6.21 3.50 -8.90
CA LEU A 115 5.03 3.64 -8.06
C LEU A 115 3.84 4.09 -8.89
N GLN A 116 4.03 5.04 -9.79
CA GLN A 116 2.97 5.50 -10.67
C GLN A 116 2.43 4.37 -11.53
N SER A 117 3.33 3.54 -12.07
CA SER A 117 2.93 2.39 -12.89
C SER A 117 2.13 1.37 -12.08
N ALA A 118 2.53 1.13 -10.82
CA ALA A 118 1.82 0.21 -9.95
C ALA A 118 0.40 0.71 -9.67
N LEU A 119 0.26 2.01 -9.39
CA LEU A 119 -1.06 2.61 -9.16
C LEU A 119 -1.93 2.54 -10.40
N ALA A 120 -1.35 2.77 -11.58
CA ALA A 120 -2.09 2.67 -12.84
C ALA A 120 -2.58 1.25 -13.08
N ARG A 121 -1.78 0.25 -12.74
CA ARG A 121 -2.17 -1.16 -12.87
C ARG A 121 -3.37 -1.49 -11.99
N LEU A 122 -3.37 -0.99 -10.75
CA LEU A 122 -4.49 -1.19 -9.84
C LEU A 122 -5.77 -0.56 -10.38
N GLN A 123 -5.68 0.65 -10.94
CA GLN A 123 -6.83 1.31 -11.53
C GLN A 123 -7.39 0.51 -12.71
N ARG A 124 -6.52 -0.02 -13.57
CA ARG A 124 -6.97 -0.84 -14.69
C ARG A 124 -7.67 -2.11 -14.21
N ASN A 125 -7.15 -2.73 -13.16
CA ASN A 125 -7.75 -3.93 -12.60
C ASN A 125 -9.16 -3.65 -12.07
N LEU A 126 -9.34 -2.51 -11.41
CA LEU A 126 -10.65 -2.10 -10.89
C LEU A 126 -11.63 -1.84 -12.02
N LEU A 127 -11.18 -1.22 -13.09
CA LEU A 127 -12.03 -0.93 -14.25
C LEU A 127 -12.38 -2.18 -15.05
N SER A 128 -11.50 -3.17 -15.04
CA SER A 128 -11.69 -4.42 -15.78
C SER A 128 -12.55 -5.41 -15.03
N GLY A 129 -12.53 -5.29 -13.72
CA GLY A 129 -13.22 -6.21 -12.85
C GLY A 129 -14.67 -5.89 -12.70
#